data_173bbe970bf4201483285c8a8f6c72ad
#
_entry.id   173bbe970bf4201483285c8a8f6c72ad
#
_cell.length_a   1.000
_cell.length_b   1.000
_cell.length_c   1.000
_cell.angle_alpha   90.00
_cell.angle_beta   90.00
_cell.angle_gamma   90.00
#
_symmetry.space_group_name_H-M   'P 1'
#
loop_
_entity.id
_entity.type
_entity.pdbx_description
1 polymer ?
#
loop_
_entity_poly.entity_id
_entity_poly.type
_entity_poly.pdbx_seq_one_letter_code
_entity_poly.pdbx_strand_id
1 'polypeptide(L)'
;MGTMQKTITPIDGSLYVERPYNSANEITASLKAALSAAKAWRKVPVAERARLLSKAVDAFVARKAEIAEEITRQIGRPLGQSPGEVRGFEERARYMIDIAPTALADMDVGAKDGFTRFIRRDPLGVVFVVAPWNFPYLTAVNAVVPALMAGNAVLLKHSAQTPLCAERFAEAFKSAGLPNGLFQHLVLTHDDAARLIGTDGIDYVAFTGSVSGGLGAEASSNGCGSMA
;
A
#
# COMPACT_ATOMS: atom_id res chain seq x y z
N MET A 1 -27.74 6.20 -9.31
CA MET A 1 -26.44 5.77 -9.87
C MET A 1 -25.35 6.32 -8.95
N GLY A 2 -24.47 5.47 -8.44
CA GLY A 2 -23.35 5.92 -7.60
C GLY A 2 -22.42 6.83 -8.38
N THR A 3 -21.76 7.74 -7.67
CA THR A 3 -20.73 8.63 -8.26
C THR A 3 -19.55 7.79 -8.72
N MET A 4 -19.04 8.07 -9.91
CA MET A 4 -17.94 7.31 -10.53
C MET A 4 -16.64 8.12 -10.51
N GLN A 5 -15.53 7.48 -10.16
CA GLN A 5 -14.20 8.01 -10.41
C GLN A 5 -13.85 7.80 -11.87
N LYS A 6 -13.44 8.86 -12.54
CA LYS A 6 -13.06 8.84 -13.97
C LYS A 6 -11.61 9.25 -14.12
N THR A 7 -10.86 8.46 -14.88
CA THR A 7 -9.50 8.76 -15.29
C THR A 7 -9.50 9.11 -16.77
N ILE A 8 -9.15 10.34 -17.07
CA ILE A 8 -9.03 10.84 -18.46
C ILE A 8 -7.59 10.67 -18.88
N THR A 9 -7.37 10.01 -20.01
CA THR A 9 -6.01 9.92 -20.55
C THR A 9 -5.54 11.27 -21.10
N PRO A 10 -4.33 11.73 -20.74
CA PRO A 10 -3.79 12.97 -21.29
C PRO A 10 -3.29 12.83 -22.74
N ILE A 11 -3.36 11.63 -23.32
CA ILE A 11 -2.91 11.39 -24.69
C ILE A 11 -3.87 12.04 -25.70
N ASP A 12 -5.17 11.85 -25.51
CA ASP A 12 -6.21 12.34 -26.44
C ASP A 12 -7.44 12.94 -25.73
N GLY A 13 -7.43 12.97 -24.39
CA GLY A 13 -8.55 13.50 -23.59
C GLY A 13 -9.74 12.55 -23.46
N SER A 14 -9.63 11.31 -23.90
CA SER A 14 -10.70 10.33 -23.78
C SER A 14 -10.80 9.72 -22.38
N LEU A 15 -11.97 9.16 -22.04
CA LEU A 15 -12.17 8.37 -20.84
C LEU A 15 -11.42 7.05 -20.98
N TYR A 16 -10.43 6.80 -20.09
CA TYR A 16 -9.62 5.60 -20.11
C TYR A 16 -10.08 4.56 -19.08
N VAL A 17 -10.32 5.00 -17.84
CA VAL A 17 -10.76 4.10 -16.75
C VAL A 17 -11.91 4.75 -16.00
N GLU A 18 -12.92 3.97 -15.65
CA GLU A 18 -14.01 4.38 -14.78
C GLU A 18 -14.22 3.33 -13.69
N ARG A 19 -14.34 3.77 -12.43
CA ARG A 19 -14.57 2.89 -11.27
C ARG A 19 -15.61 3.51 -10.33
N PRO A 20 -16.53 2.71 -9.78
CA PRO A 20 -17.42 3.20 -8.74
C PRO A 20 -16.63 3.52 -7.47
N TYR A 21 -17.01 4.58 -6.76
CA TYR A 21 -16.51 4.79 -5.42
C TYR A 21 -17.06 3.72 -4.49
N ASN A 22 -16.22 3.27 -3.54
CA ASN A 22 -16.68 2.35 -2.52
C ASN A 22 -17.74 3.00 -1.62
N SER A 23 -18.80 2.27 -1.34
CA SER A 23 -19.82 2.65 -0.38
C SER A 23 -19.29 2.59 1.06
N ALA A 24 -19.94 3.29 1.98
CA ALA A 24 -19.59 3.25 3.40
C ALA A 24 -19.58 1.82 3.98
N ASN A 25 -20.50 0.96 3.51
CA ASN A 25 -20.56 -0.44 3.93
C ASN A 25 -19.33 -1.23 3.43
N GLU A 26 -18.90 -1.02 2.18
CA GLU A 26 -17.70 -1.68 1.63
C GLU A 26 -16.43 -1.20 2.34
N ILE A 27 -16.32 0.09 2.64
CA ILE A 27 -15.20 0.66 3.39
C ILE A 27 -15.12 0.01 4.78
N THR A 28 -16.25 -0.06 5.49
CA THR A 28 -16.35 -0.69 6.81
C THR A 28 -15.99 -2.19 6.76
N ALA A 29 -16.51 -2.90 5.75
CA ALA A 29 -16.19 -4.32 5.55
C ALA A 29 -14.71 -4.54 5.26
N SER A 30 -14.10 -3.67 4.44
CA SER A 30 -12.67 -3.73 4.11
C SER A 30 -11.79 -3.49 5.35
N LEU A 31 -12.13 -2.51 6.18
CA LEU A 31 -11.42 -2.27 7.43
C LEU A 31 -11.53 -3.46 8.38
N LYS A 32 -12.74 -4.02 8.55
CA LYS A 32 -12.95 -5.22 9.37
C LYS A 32 -12.13 -6.43 8.88
N ALA A 33 -12.06 -6.62 7.57
CA ALA A 33 -11.26 -7.68 6.97
C ALA A 33 -9.76 -7.44 7.20
N ALA A 34 -9.27 -6.19 7.07
CA ALA A 34 -7.90 -5.81 7.33
C ALA A 34 -7.50 -6.06 8.80
N LEU A 35 -8.33 -5.67 9.75
CA LEU A 35 -8.13 -5.92 11.19
C LEU A 35 -8.01 -7.41 11.50
N SER A 36 -8.85 -8.25 10.90
CA SER A 36 -8.78 -9.69 11.05
C SER A 36 -7.50 -10.28 10.44
N ALA A 37 -7.17 -9.83 9.22
CA ALA A 37 -5.97 -10.28 8.52
C ALA A 37 -4.67 -9.87 9.24
N ALA A 38 -4.59 -8.66 9.78
CA ALA A 38 -3.45 -8.18 10.57
C ALA A 38 -3.19 -9.07 11.79
N LYS A 39 -4.25 -9.46 12.54
CA LYS A 39 -4.14 -10.36 13.69
C LYS A 39 -3.57 -11.73 13.34
N ALA A 40 -3.84 -12.24 12.14
CA ALA A 40 -3.29 -13.50 11.67
C ALA A 40 -1.86 -13.31 11.12
N TRP A 41 -1.65 -12.26 10.33
CA TRP A 41 -0.40 -12.00 9.63
C TRP A 41 0.77 -11.68 10.55
N ARG A 42 0.53 -10.98 11.66
CA ARG A 42 1.58 -10.69 12.65
C ARG A 42 2.25 -11.95 13.22
N LYS A 43 1.56 -13.11 13.16
CA LYS A 43 2.07 -14.41 13.63
C LYS A 43 2.88 -15.16 12.55
N VAL A 44 2.81 -14.73 11.30
CA VAL A 44 3.54 -15.34 10.19
C VAL A 44 5.02 -14.98 10.30
N PRO A 45 5.96 -15.94 10.23
CA PRO A 45 7.39 -15.65 10.30
C PRO A 45 7.84 -14.70 9.20
N VAL A 46 8.82 -13.82 9.51
CA VAL A 46 9.36 -12.85 8.53
C VAL A 46 9.84 -13.53 7.26
N ALA A 47 10.48 -14.70 7.37
CA ALA A 47 10.94 -15.46 6.21
C ALA A 47 9.79 -15.91 5.28
N GLU A 48 8.64 -16.28 5.84
CA GLU A 48 7.47 -16.67 5.04
C GLU A 48 6.81 -15.43 4.40
N ARG A 49 6.75 -14.29 5.11
CA ARG A 49 6.33 -13.01 4.52
C ARG A 49 7.22 -12.63 3.34
N ALA A 50 8.54 -12.75 3.51
CA ALA A 50 9.53 -12.47 2.47
C ALA A 50 9.31 -13.37 1.24
N ARG A 51 9.09 -14.67 1.43
CA ARG A 51 8.81 -15.64 0.36
C ARG A 51 7.56 -15.26 -0.44
N LEU A 52 6.47 -14.93 0.25
CA LEU A 52 5.21 -14.55 -0.41
C LEU A 52 5.32 -13.21 -1.14
N LEU A 53 5.97 -12.21 -0.52
CA LEU A 53 6.15 -10.91 -1.17
C LEU A 53 7.11 -10.97 -2.36
N SER A 54 8.18 -11.78 -2.29
CA SER A 54 9.06 -12.01 -3.45
C SER A 54 8.27 -12.62 -4.63
N LYS A 55 7.41 -13.61 -4.36
CA LYS A 55 6.53 -14.19 -5.38
C LYS A 55 5.57 -13.15 -5.97
N ALA A 56 5.07 -12.22 -5.14
CA ALA A 56 4.23 -11.12 -5.62
C ALA A 56 4.99 -10.16 -6.55
N VAL A 57 6.25 -9.84 -6.19
CA VAL A 57 7.13 -9.02 -7.02
C VAL A 57 7.36 -9.71 -8.37
N ASP A 58 7.64 -11.02 -8.39
CA ASP A 58 7.82 -11.78 -9.62
C ASP A 58 6.58 -11.73 -10.51
N ALA A 59 5.38 -11.92 -9.92
CA ALA A 59 4.11 -11.85 -10.63
C ALA A 59 3.82 -10.45 -11.20
N PHE A 60 4.18 -9.40 -10.47
CA PHE A 60 4.07 -8.02 -10.92
C PHE A 60 5.02 -7.74 -12.11
N VAL A 61 6.28 -8.11 -11.98
CA VAL A 61 7.32 -7.87 -13.01
C VAL A 61 7.06 -8.65 -14.28
N ALA A 62 6.43 -9.82 -14.18
CA ALA A 62 6.02 -10.60 -15.37
C ALA A 62 5.08 -9.82 -16.30
N ARG A 63 4.36 -8.82 -15.78
CA ARG A 63 3.42 -7.95 -16.54
C ARG A 63 4.01 -6.57 -16.86
N LYS A 64 5.34 -6.41 -16.81
CA LYS A 64 6.02 -5.11 -16.97
C LYS A 64 5.62 -4.30 -18.21
N ALA A 65 5.38 -4.98 -19.33
CA ALA A 65 5.04 -4.30 -20.59
C ALA A 65 3.62 -3.71 -20.54
N GLU A 66 2.65 -4.47 -20.06
CA GLU A 66 1.27 -4.05 -19.85
C GLU A 66 1.19 -2.89 -18.85
N ILE A 67 1.85 -3.03 -17.69
CA ILE A 67 1.89 -2.02 -16.65
C ILE A 67 2.53 -0.71 -17.16
N ALA A 68 3.59 -0.81 -17.95
CA ALA A 68 4.24 0.37 -18.54
C ALA A 68 3.30 1.11 -19.52
N GLU A 69 2.55 0.38 -20.35
CA GLU A 69 1.54 0.99 -21.22
C GLU A 69 0.42 1.66 -20.42
N GLU A 70 -0.08 1.02 -19.37
CA GLU A 70 -1.10 1.59 -18.48
C GLU A 70 -0.63 2.88 -17.80
N ILE A 71 0.63 2.95 -17.35
CA ILE A 71 1.21 4.19 -16.82
C ILE A 71 1.17 5.30 -17.87
N THR A 72 1.61 4.99 -19.10
CA THR A 72 1.57 5.97 -20.21
C THR A 72 0.16 6.47 -20.45
N ARG A 73 -0.84 5.59 -20.50
CA ARG A 73 -2.24 5.96 -20.72
C ARG A 73 -2.85 6.75 -19.56
N GLN A 74 -2.47 6.45 -18.33
CA GLN A 74 -3.01 7.12 -17.15
C GLN A 74 -2.41 8.52 -16.94
N ILE A 75 -1.10 8.71 -17.16
CA ILE A 75 -0.41 9.96 -16.78
C ILE A 75 0.38 10.62 -17.92
N GLY A 76 0.36 10.08 -19.12
CA GLY A 76 1.07 10.66 -20.26
C GLY A 76 2.60 10.51 -20.21
N ARG A 77 3.16 9.68 -19.33
CA ARG A 77 4.60 9.42 -19.30
C ARG A 77 5.01 8.79 -20.64
N PRO A 78 6.11 9.23 -21.28
CA PRO A 78 6.59 8.63 -22.52
C PRO A 78 6.77 7.11 -22.38
N LEU A 79 6.26 6.33 -23.34
CA LEU A 79 6.26 4.87 -23.28
C LEU A 79 7.66 4.28 -23.06
N GLY A 80 8.70 4.90 -23.64
CA GLY A 80 10.09 4.48 -23.42
C GLY A 80 10.60 4.70 -21.99
N GLN A 81 9.95 5.55 -21.18
CA GLN A 81 10.32 5.84 -19.79
C GLN A 81 9.50 5.04 -18.78
N SER A 82 8.26 4.66 -19.13
CA SER A 82 7.32 3.97 -18.23
C SER A 82 7.86 2.64 -17.68
N PRO A 83 8.66 1.82 -18.40
CA PRO A 83 9.29 0.63 -17.83
C PRO A 83 10.23 0.93 -16.65
N GLY A 84 10.76 2.14 -16.54
CA GLY A 84 11.58 2.60 -15.41
C GLY A 84 10.84 2.56 -14.08
N GLU A 85 9.54 2.80 -14.09
CA GLU A 85 8.69 2.73 -12.90
C GLU A 85 8.59 1.30 -12.36
N VAL A 86 8.43 0.32 -13.26
CA VAL A 86 8.38 -1.10 -12.88
C VAL A 86 9.73 -1.57 -12.34
N ARG A 87 10.85 -1.15 -12.97
CA ARG A 87 12.19 -1.47 -12.45
C ARG A 87 12.44 -0.88 -11.07
N GLY A 88 12.07 0.40 -10.89
CA GLY A 88 12.23 1.04 -9.58
C GLY A 88 11.36 0.41 -8.49
N PHE A 89 10.12 -0.01 -8.83
CA PHE A 89 9.30 -0.81 -7.94
C PHE A 89 9.99 -2.11 -7.54
N GLU A 90 10.47 -2.89 -8.52
CA GLU A 90 11.15 -4.17 -8.28
C GLU A 90 12.37 -4.01 -7.37
N GLU A 91 13.27 -3.08 -7.72
CA GLU A 91 14.48 -2.80 -6.96
C GLU A 91 14.17 -2.49 -5.49
N ARG A 92 13.24 -1.57 -5.26
CA ARG A 92 12.86 -1.17 -3.90
C ARG A 92 12.16 -2.28 -3.14
N ALA A 93 11.23 -2.99 -3.78
CA ALA A 93 10.52 -4.09 -3.13
C ALA A 93 11.50 -5.18 -2.68
N ARG A 94 12.40 -5.62 -3.57
CA ARG A 94 13.39 -6.65 -3.25
C ARG A 94 14.33 -6.19 -2.14
N TYR A 95 14.84 -4.95 -2.21
CA TYR A 95 15.68 -4.39 -1.16
C TYR A 95 14.99 -4.43 0.20
N MET A 96 13.73 -3.97 0.30
CA MET A 96 12.99 -3.96 1.56
C MET A 96 12.68 -5.36 2.09
N ILE A 97 12.45 -6.33 1.20
CA ILE A 97 12.28 -7.73 1.56
C ILE A 97 13.58 -8.30 2.13
N ASP A 98 14.71 -8.03 1.48
CA ASP A 98 16.02 -8.59 1.86
C ASP A 98 16.52 -8.05 3.20
N ILE A 99 16.30 -6.76 3.48
CA ILE A 99 16.74 -6.17 4.76
C ILE A 99 15.80 -6.49 5.93
N ALA A 100 14.55 -6.90 5.66
CA ALA A 100 13.54 -7.06 6.69
C ALA A 100 13.92 -8.02 7.82
N PRO A 101 14.58 -9.18 7.59
CA PRO A 101 15.00 -10.05 8.69
C PRO A 101 15.90 -9.33 9.71
N THR A 102 16.85 -8.52 9.25
CA THR A 102 17.74 -7.74 10.10
C THR A 102 17.04 -6.53 10.70
N ALA A 103 16.28 -5.80 9.89
CA ALA A 103 15.58 -4.59 10.32
C ALA A 103 14.49 -4.85 11.36
N LEU A 104 13.88 -6.04 11.34
CA LEU A 104 12.80 -6.44 12.25
C LEU A 104 13.27 -7.34 13.39
N ALA A 105 14.55 -7.69 13.44
CA ALA A 105 15.11 -8.50 14.53
C ALA A 105 14.95 -7.81 15.89
N ASP A 106 14.78 -8.62 16.93
CA ASP A 106 14.82 -8.13 18.31
C ASP A 106 16.21 -7.51 18.59
N MET A 107 16.22 -6.34 19.26
CA MET A 107 17.46 -5.68 19.67
C MET A 107 17.90 -6.20 21.02
N ASP A 108 19.12 -6.74 21.08
CA ASP A 108 19.77 -7.08 22.35
C ASP A 108 20.17 -5.79 23.09
N VAL A 109 19.75 -5.67 24.33
CA VAL A 109 20.06 -4.54 25.21
C VAL A 109 21.09 -4.91 26.29
N GLY A 110 21.85 -5.97 26.07
CA GLY A 110 22.89 -6.49 26.94
C GLY A 110 22.37 -7.43 28.03
N ALA A 111 23.28 -8.21 28.61
CA ALA A 111 22.96 -9.15 29.66
C ALA A 111 22.66 -8.45 31.01
N LYS A 112 21.76 -9.04 31.81
CA LYS A 112 21.54 -8.70 33.20
C LYS A 112 21.13 -9.97 33.94
N ASP A 113 21.83 -10.30 35.03
CA ASP A 113 21.61 -11.52 35.79
C ASP A 113 20.13 -11.62 36.25
N GLY A 114 19.54 -12.77 36.00
CA GLY A 114 18.13 -13.08 36.34
C GLY A 114 17.09 -12.47 35.41
N PHE A 115 17.49 -11.83 34.28
CA PHE A 115 16.56 -11.20 33.32
C PHE A 115 16.86 -11.61 31.89
N THR A 116 15.80 -11.86 31.10
CA THR A 116 15.84 -11.87 29.63
C THR A 116 15.34 -10.52 29.14
N ARG A 117 16.16 -9.78 28.38
CA ARG A 117 15.84 -8.40 27.95
C ARG A 117 16.08 -8.24 26.46
N PHE A 118 15.12 -7.65 25.76
CA PHE A 118 15.23 -7.25 24.36
C PHE A 118 14.21 -6.17 24.04
N ILE A 119 14.40 -5.46 22.92
CA ILE A 119 13.41 -4.56 22.36
C ILE A 119 12.86 -5.22 21.11
N ARG A 120 11.56 -5.44 21.07
CA ARG A 120 10.86 -6.03 19.93
C ARG A 120 10.15 -4.94 19.11
N ARG A 121 10.19 -5.08 17.80
CA ARG A 121 9.40 -4.29 16.87
C ARG A 121 8.13 -5.05 16.56
N ASP A 122 7.02 -4.66 17.19
CA ASP A 122 5.71 -5.26 16.95
C ASP A 122 4.98 -4.55 15.80
N PRO A 123 4.18 -5.28 14.99
CA PRO A 123 3.30 -4.68 13.99
C PRO A 123 2.31 -3.72 14.63
N LEU A 124 2.05 -2.60 13.98
CA LEU A 124 1.05 -1.60 14.40
C LEU A 124 -0.38 -2.15 14.27
N GLY A 125 -0.69 -2.75 13.12
CA GLY A 125 -2.01 -3.28 12.82
C GLY A 125 -2.42 -3.02 11.38
N VAL A 126 -3.27 -2.02 11.13
CA VAL A 126 -3.70 -1.63 9.78
C VAL A 126 -3.05 -0.32 9.37
N VAL A 127 -2.34 -0.35 8.26
CA VAL A 127 -1.69 0.82 7.64
C VAL A 127 -2.55 1.30 6.48
N PHE A 128 -2.98 2.56 6.52
CA PHE A 128 -3.64 3.21 5.40
C PHE A 128 -2.63 3.98 4.57
N VAL A 129 -2.48 3.60 3.31
CA VAL A 129 -1.53 4.21 2.37
C VAL A 129 -2.28 5.08 1.37
N VAL A 130 -1.90 6.35 1.27
CA VAL A 130 -2.39 7.28 0.25
C VAL A 130 -1.24 7.58 -0.70
N ALA A 131 -1.37 7.19 -1.98
CA ALA A 131 -0.30 7.24 -2.97
C ALA A 131 -0.60 8.22 -4.11
N PRO A 132 0.42 8.96 -4.61
CA PRO A 132 0.28 9.95 -5.67
C PRO A 132 0.32 9.32 -7.07
N TRP A 133 0.09 10.16 -8.08
CA TRP A 133 0.05 9.76 -9.49
C TRP A 133 1.39 9.84 -10.23
N ASN A 134 2.29 10.71 -9.80
CA ASN A 134 3.49 11.08 -10.57
C ASN A 134 4.56 9.97 -10.64
N PHE A 135 4.75 9.22 -9.53
CA PHE A 135 5.57 8.01 -9.43
C PHE A 135 4.74 6.92 -8.73
N PRO A 136 3.72 6.37 -9.43
CA PRO A 136 2.63 5.64 -8.78
C PRO A 136 3.09 4.38 -8.05
N TYR A 137 3.97 3.61 -8.64
CA TYR A 137 4.48 2.39 -8.02
C TYR A 137 5.67 2.65 -7.11
N LEU A 138 6.60 3.51 -7.56
CA LEU A 138 7.82 3.81 -6.85
C LEU A 138 7.56 4.47 -5.49
N THR A 139 6.51 5.28 -5.40
CA THR A 139 6.11 5.92 -4.14
C THR A 139 5.34 4.96 -3.25
N ALA A 140 4.33 4.27 -3.80
CA ALA A 140 3.50 3.35 -3.02
C ALA A 140 4.29 2.18 -2.43
N VAL A 141 5.26 1.62 -3.15
CA VAL A 141 6.07 0.48 -2.70
C VAL A 141 6.82 0.77 -1.40
N ASN A 142 7.25 2.03 -1.19
CA ASN A 142 7.99 2.45 0.00
C ASN A 142 7.17 2.34 1.30
N ALA A 143 5.84 2.35 1.20
CA ALA A 143 4.96 2.15 2.35
C ALA A 143 4.35 0.74 2.36
N VAL A 144 3.89 0.23 1.21
CA VAL A 144 3.16 -1.04 1.10
C VAL A 144 4.03 -2.24 1.49
N VAL A 145 5.22 -2.37 0.88
CA VAL A 145 6.06 -3.55 1.11
C VAL A 145 6.62 -3.60 2.53
N PRO A 146 7.20 -2.53 3.08
CA PRO A 146 7.67 -2.58 4.47
C PRO A 146 6.54 -2.77 5.48
N ALA A 147 5.34 -2.20 5.26
CA ALA A 147 4.20 -2.45 6.13
C ALA A 147 3.82 -3.94 6.18
N LEU A 148 3.73 -4.59 5.01
CA LEU A 148 3.45 -6.02 4.92
C LEU A 148 4.59 -6.88 5.51
N MET A 149 5.85 -6.52 5.27
CA MET A 149 7.01 -7.20 5.87
C MET A 149 7.04 -7.07 7.38
N ALA A 150 6.67 -5.91 7.92
CA ALA A 150 6.57 -5.68 9.36
C ALA A 150 5.39 -6.41 10.03
N GLY A 151 4.48 -7.01 9.25
CA GLY A 151 3.37 -7.80 9.79
C GLY A 151 2.04 -7.07 9.89
N ASN A 152 1.92 -5.91 9.23
CA ASN A 152 0.71 -5.12 9.15
C ASN A 152 -0.18 -5.54 7.98
N ALA A 153 -1.47 -5.22 8.05
CA ALA A 153 -2.36 -5.18 6.88
C ALA A 153 -2.30 -3.78 6.24
N VAL A 154 -2.63 -3.72 4.94
CA VAL A 154 -2.58 -2.48 4.17
C VAL A 154 -3.91 -2.23 3.47
N LEU A 155 -4.44 -1.03 3.65
CA LEU A 155 -5.48 -0.43 2.81
C LEU A 155 -4.81 0.63 1.94
N LEU A 156 -4.93 0.52 0.62
CA LEU A 156 -4.34 1.47 -0.33
C LEU A 156 -5.41 2.31 -1.01
N LYS A 157 -5.32 3.63 -0.88
CA LYS A 157 -6.01 4.58 -1.76
C LYS A 157 -5.02 5.18 -2.72
N HIS A 158 -5.14 4.83 -3.99
CA HIS A 158 -4.33 5.46 -5.02
C HIS A 158 -4.97 6.76 -5.52
N SER A 159 -4.19 7.59 -6.22
CA SER A 159 -4.71 8.77 -6.90
C SER A 159 -5.81 8.38 -7.90
N ALA A 160 -6.83 9.23 -8.06
CA ALA A 160 -7.87 9.06 -9.07
C ALA A 160 -7.33 9.02 -10.51
N GLN A 161 -6.15 9.59 -10.73
CA GLN A 161 -5.48 9.57 -12.03
C GLN A 161 -4.82 8.21 -12.35
N THR A 162 -4.53 7.38 -11.32
CA THR A 162 -3.78 6.13 -11.46
C THR A 162 -4.45 4.93 -10.75
N PRO A 163 -5.76 4.68 -10.97
CA PRO A 163 -6.48 3.61 -10.26
C PRO A 163 -5.95 2.22 -10.59
N LEU A 164 -5.51 1.98 -11.83
CA LEU A 164 -4.97 0.67 -12.22
C LEU A 164 -3.72 0.29 -11.43
N CYS A 165 -2.97 1.27 -10.92
CA CYS A 165 -1.80 0.97 -10.10
C CYS A 165 -2.16 0.21 -8.82
N ALA A 166 -3.23 0.61 -8.15
CA ALA A 166 -3.71 -0.11 -6.97
C ALA A 166 -4.24 -1.52 -7.30
N GLU A 167 -4.91 -1.65 -8.45
CA GLU A 167 -5.41 -2.94 -8.94
C GLU A 167 -4.27 -3.92 -9.22
N ARG A 168 -3.18 -3.47 -9.87
CA ARG A 168 -2.01 -4.31 -10.18
C ARG A 168 -1.30 -4.79 -8.92
N PHE A 169 -1.20 -3.97 -7.88
CA PHE A 169 -0.73 -4.42 -6.58
C PHE A 169 -1.61 -5.55 -6.03
N ALA A 170 -2.93 -5.35 -6.01
CA ALA A 170 -3.87 -6.33 -5.47
C ALA A 170 -3.81 -7.66 -6.22
N GLU A 171 -3.75 -7.63 -7.54
CA GLU A 171 -3.63 -8.81 -8.40
C GLU A 171 -2.33 -9.58 -8.15
N ALA A 172 -1.20 -8.87 -8.06
CA ALA A 172 0.09 -9.49 -7.78
C ALA A 172 0.12 -10.17 -6.40
N PHE A 173 -0.36 -9.49 -5.36
CA PHE A 173 -0.44 -10.07 -4.03
C PHE A 173 -1.40 -11.26 -3.96
N LYS A 174 -2.56 -11.17 -4.60
CA LYS A 174 -3.52 -12.28 -4.69
C LYS A 174 -2.92 -13.50 -5.41
N SER A 175 -2.23 -13.29 -6.53
CA SER A 175 -1.61 -14.37 -7.31
C SER A 175 -0.47 -15.05 -6.55
N ALA A 176 0.22 -14.34 -5.67
CA ALA A 176 1.24 -14.87 -4.78
C ALA A 176 0.68 -15.69 -3.62
N GLY A 177 -0.62 -15.60 -3.35
CA GLY A 177 -1.31 -16.30 -2.28
C GLY A 177 -1.31 -15.54 -0.94
N LEU A 178 -1.21 -14.21 -0.95
CA LEU A 178 -1.42 -13.42 0.26
C LEU A 178 -2.84 -13.63 0.78
N PRO A 179 -3.02 -13.69 2.11
CA PRO A 179 -4.33 -13.86 2.72
C PRO A 179 -5.33 -12.77 2.31
N ASN A 180 -6.59 -13.16 2.15
CA ASN A 180 -7.65 -12.19 1.88
C ASN A 180 -7.75 -11.16 3.01
N GLY A 181 -7.99 -9.89 2.64
CA GLY A 181 -8.06 -8.77 3.57
C GLY A 181 -6.71 -8.19 3.99
N LEU A 182 -5.58 -8.88 3.72
CA LEU A 182 -4.26 -8.40 4.11
C LEU A 182 -3.82 -7.17 3.32
N PHE A 183 -4.03 -7.18 2.01
CA PHE A 183 -3.88 -6.03 1.15
C PHE A 183 -5.20 -5.80 0.40
N GLN A 184 -5.69 -4.59 0.47
CA GLN A 184 -6.89 -4.17 -0.26
C GLN A 184 -6.68 -2.76 -0.83
N HIS A 185 -7.24 -2.50 -2.01
CA HIS A 185 -7.31 -1.14 -2.53
C HIS A 185 -8.75 -0.62 -2.44
N LEU A 186 -8.88 0.67 -2.20
CA LEU A 186 -10.16 1.36 -2.07
C LEU A 186 -10.21 2.55 -3.03
N VAL A 187 -11.34 2.67 -3.73
CA VAL A 187 -11.65 3.84 -4.56
C VAL A 187 -12.44 4.82 -3.70
N LEU A 188 -11.79 5.85 -3.19
CA LEU A 188 -12.35 6.76 -2.19
C LEU A 188 -12.37 8.21 -2.70
N THR A 189 -13.41 8.94 -2.31
CA THR A 189 -13.37 10.41 -2.34
C THR A 189 -12.37 10.94 -1.32
N HIS A 190 -12.05 12.24 -1.35
CA HIS A 190 -11.21 12.85 -0.32
C HIS A 190 -11.88 12.81 1.04
N ASP A 191 -13.19 13.05 1.10
CA ASP A 191 -13.97 13.03 2.34
C ASP A 191 -14.06 11.62 2.94
N ASP A 192 -14.20 10.57 2.10
CA ASP A 192 -14.18 9.18 2.57
C ASP A 192 -12.82 8.79 3.11
N ALA A 193 -11.74 9.25 2.45
CA ALA A 193 -10.39 9.02 2.92
C ALA A 193 -10.13 9.72 4.28
N ALA A 194 -10.56 10.97 4.43
CA ALA A 194 -10.46 11.71 5.69
C ALA A 194 -11.26 11.01 6.82
N ARG A 195 -12.48 10.57 6.53
CA ARG A 195 -13.29 9.79 7.48
C ARG A 195 -12.61 8.49 7.89
N LEU A 196 -12.04 7.76 6.92
CA LEU A 196 -11.34 6.50 7.21
C LEU A 196 -10.11 6.74 8.10
N ILE A 197 -9.34 7.82 7.86
CA ILE A 197 -8.19 8.19 8.70
C ILE A 197 -8.62 8.41 10.15
N GLY A 198 -9.75 9.08 10.38
CA GLY A 198 -10.29 9.33 11.72
C GLY A 198 -11.04 8.16 12.35
N THR A 199 -11.10 7.00 11.70
CA THR A 199 -11.85 5.85 12.20
C THR A 199 -10.95 4.96 13.05
N ASP A 200 -11.46 4.50 14.20
CA ASP A 200 -10.80 3.49 15.03
C ASP A 200 -10.46 2.24 14.22
N GLY A 201 -9.22 1.79 14.33
CA GLY A 201 -8.70 0.61 13.62
C GLY A 201 -7.79 0.93 12.44
N ILE A 202 -7.56 2.21 12.12
CA ILE A 202 -6.40 2.67 11.35
C ILE A 202 -5.30 3.02 12.34
N ASP A 203 -4.23 2.24 12.34
CA ASP A 203 -3.14 2.37 13.32
C ASP A 203 -1.99 3.26 12.80
N TYR A 204 -1.92 3.45 11.49
CA TYR A 204 -0.89 4.28 10.85
C TYR A 204 -1.33 4.77 9.48
N VAL A 205 -1.01 6.02 9.15
CA VAL A 205 -1.25 6.62 7.83
C VAL A 205 0.08 6.98 7.16
N ALA A 206 0.33 6.41 5.99
CA ALA A 206 1.43 6.79 5.10
C ALA A 206 0.86 7.63 3.95
N PHE A 207 1.07 8.92 3.99
CA PHE A 207 0.59 9.85 2.99
C PHE A 207 1.73 10.37 2.12
N THR A 208 1.54 10.33 0.81
CA THR A 208 2.38 11.06 -0.15
C THR A 208 1.48 11.76 -1.16
N GLY A 209 1.59 13.08 -1.25
CA GLY A 209 0.74 13.87 -2.12
C GLY A 209 1.00 15.37 -2.00
N SER A 210 -0.05 16.19 -2.14
CA SER A 210 0.03 17.64 -1.97
C SER A 210 0.13 18.05 -0.51
N VAL A 211 0.71 19.23 -0.24
CA VAL A 211 0.77 19.81 1.11
C VAL A 211 -0.61 19.91 1.75
N SER A 212 -1.61 20.40 1.00
CA SER A 212 -2.98 20.52 1.50
C SER A 212 -3.60 19.17 1.86
N GLY A 213 -3.30 18.12 1.06
CA GLY A 213 -3.73 16.75 1.34
C GLY A 213 -3.08 16.18 2.61
N GLY A 214 -1.78 16.45 2.81
CA GLY A 214 -1.03 16.05 4.01
C GLY A 214 -1.59 16.70 5.27
N LEU A 215 -1.80 18.01 5.26
CA LEU A 215 -2.42 18.74 6.38
C LEU A 215 -3.84 18.23 6.68
N GLY A 216 -4.63 17.89 5.63
CA GLY A 216 -5.95 17.30 5.81
C GLY A 216 -5.89 15.90 6.43
N ALA A 217 -4.91 15.09 6.05
CA ALA A 217 -4.70 13.77 6.63
C ALA A 217 -4.28 13.87 8.11
N GLU A 218 -3.37 14.77 8.43
CA GLU A 218 -2.92 15.03 9.81
C GLU A 218 -4.07 15.52 10.69
N ALA A 219 -4.85 16.50 10.21
CA ALA A 219 -6.00 17.02 10.93
C ALA A 219 -7.11 15.98 11.17
N SER A 220 -7.19 14.96 10.33
CA SER A 220 -8.16 13.86 10.45
C SER A 220 -7.66 12.73 11.35
N SER A 221 -6.38 12.70 11.73
CA SER A 221 -5.80 11.63 12.52
C SER A 221 -6.08 11.83 14.01
N ASN A 222 -6.89 10.94 14.60
CA ASN A 222 -7.21 10.95 16.04
C ASN A 222 -6.10 10.24 16.84
N GLY A 223 -4.86 10.79 16.84
CA GLY A 223 -3.73 10.20 17.56
C GLY A 223 -3.09 8.98 16.88
N CYS A 224 -3.47 8.68 15.67
CA CYS A 224 -2.81 7.71 14.79
C CYS A 224 -1.41 8.21 14.41
N GLY A 225 -0.40 7.34 14.41
CA GLY A 225 0.93 7.68 13.89
C GLY A 225 0.83 8.05 12.41
N SER A 226 1.33 9.24 12.02
CA SER A 226 1.35 9.68 10.62
C SER A 226 2.75 10.06 10.17
N MET A 227 3.09 9.75 8.91
CA MET A 227 4.20 10.35 8.17
C MET A 227 3.64 10.99 6.90
N ALA A 228 3.81 12.28 6.74
CA ALA A 228 3.49 13.06 5.55
C ALA A 228 4.73 13.30 4.67
#